data_83f4321cab8c42c4f78430c37f9509f9
#
_entry.id   83f4321cab8c42c4f78430c37f9509f9
#
_cell.length_a   1.000
_cell.length_b   1.000
_cell.length_c   1.000
_cell.angle_alpha   90.00
_cell.angle_beta   90.00
_cell.angle_gamma   90.00
#
_symmetry.space_group_name_H-M   'P 1'
#
loop_
_entity.id
_entity.type
_entity.pdbx_description
1 polymer ?
#
loop_
_entity_poly.entity_id
_entity_poly.type
_entity_poly.pdbx_seq_one_letter_code
_entity_poly.pdbx_strand_id
1 'polypeptide(L)'
;MAHTPRPEDRFSFGLWTVGWNAVDPFGTGTRAVLDPWEYTAKLAEIGAWGITFHDNDVFDFDASDSERHERVMHVKEVADAAGLVIEMVTTNTFTHPVFKDGGLTNNDREIRRFGLRKILRNVDLAAELGATTFVMWGGREGAEYDSSKDLNAAFDRYREGLDTVAAYIKSRGYNLRIGLEPKPNEPRGDIFLPTVGHALALIAQLDNGDVVGLNPETGHEQMAGLNYTHALAQALNAGKLFHIDLNGQSGLKYDQDKAFGHGDLASAFFTVDLLENGFPGGGPRYEGPRHFDYKPSRTEGMEGVWESARANMEMYLRLAEKAREFRADPLTQELMEAASVAELATPTLAPGESIDDFLADRSAFEDFDAEAKGAREYHYVELYQQAMRHLIG
;
A
#
# COMPACT_ATOMS: atom_id res chain seq x y z
N MET A 1 27.77 7.36 -6.75
CA MET A 1 26.65 6.84 -7.52
C MET A 1 25.39 7.28 -6.79
N ALA A 2 24.69 8.28 -7.32
CA ALA A 2 23.65 9.00 -6.56
C ALA A 2 22.35 8.19 -6.32
N HIS A 3 22.13 7.10 -7.03
CA HIS A 3 20.87 6.33 -6.97
C HIS A 3 21.11 4.85 -6.64
N THR A 4 22.11 4.57 -5.82
CA THR A 4 22.33 3.21 -5.29
C THR A 4 21.56 3.07 -3.99
N PRO A 5 20.72 2.04 -3.83
CA PRO A 5 19.93 1.83 -2.63
C PRO A 5 20.83 1.58 -1.41
N ARG A 6 20.37 2.06 -0.25
CA ARG A 6 21.02 1.93 1.06
C ARG A 6 20.01 1.35 2.07
N PRO A 7 20.44 0.73 3.15
CA PRO A 7 19.53 0.19 4.16
C PRO A 7 18.50 1.21 4.70
N GLU A 8 18.89 2.49 4.78
CA GLU A 8 18.03 3.57 5.26
C GLU A 8 16.84 3.86 4.34
N ASP A 9 16.97 3.53 3.05
CA ASP A 9 15.90 3.71 2.06
C ASP A 9 14.77 2.69 2.28
N ARG A 10 15.04 1.58 2.99
CA ARG A 10 14.09 0.55 3.44
C ARG A 10 13.23 -0.01 2.32
N PHE A 11 13.89 -0.33 1.19
CA PHE A 11 13.23 -0.98 0.06
C PHE A 11 12.98 -2.45 0.34
N SER A 12 11.75 -2.91 0.17
CA SER A 12 11.37 -4.31 0.32
C SER A 12 10.59 -4.81 -0.90
N PHE A 13 10.58 -6.13 -1.08
CA PHE A 13 9.96 -6.79 -2.22
C PHE A 13 9.19 -8.03 -1.76
N GLY A 14 8.00 -8.23 -2.37
CA GLY A 14 7.31 -9.50 -2.28
C GLY A 14 8.03 -10.62 -3.03
N LEU A 15 8.18 -11.79 -2.42
CA LEU A 15 8.75 -12.95 -3.13
C LEU A 15 7.88 -13.36 -4.32
N TRP A 16 6.56 -13.11 -4.26
CA TRP A 16 5.63 -13.30 -5.38
C TRP A 16 5.90 -12.40 -6.59
N THR A 17 6.61 -11.28 -6.41
CA THR A 17 6.93 -10.33 -7.48
C THR A 17 8.08 -10.86 -8.33
N VAL A 18 9.25 -11.03 -7.75
CA VAL A 18 10.45 -11.56 -8.42
C VAL A 18 10.34 -13.05 -8.72
N GLY A 19 9.51 -13.78 -7.95
CA GLY A 19 9.22 -15.19 -8.11
C GLY A 19 8.09 -15.50 -9.10
N TRP A 20 7.39 -14.48 -9.61
CA TRP A 20 6.35 -14.73 -10.60
C TRP A 20 6.92 -15.30 -11.88
N ASN A 21 6.52 -16.53 -12.20
CA ASN A 21 6.99 -17.25 -13.39
C ASN A 21 6.35 -16.77 -14.72
N ALA A 22 5.59 -15.68 -14.68
CA ALA A 22 4.89 -15.08 -15.81
C ALA A 22 3.74 -15.92 -16.38
N VAL A 23 3.08 -16.71 -15.53
CA VAL A 23 1.79 -17.34 -15.87
C VAL A 23 0.70 -16.27 -15.89
N ASP A 24 -0.22 -16.35 -16.86
CA ASP A 24 -1.40 -15.51 -16.94
C ASP A 24 -2.64 -16.36 -17.34
N PRO A 25 -3.86 -15.81 -17.35
CA PRO A 25 -5.06 -16.56 -17.69
C PRO A 25 -5.05 -17.16 -19.12
N PHE A 26 -4.12 -16.74 -19.97
CA PHE A 26 -4.06 -17.12 -21.39
C PHE A 26 -2.83 -17.94 -21.76
N GLY A 27 -1.89 -18.13 -20.82
CA GLY A 27 -0.67 -18.86 -21.13
C GLY A 27 0.09 -19.37 -19.90
N THR A 28 0.91 -20.40 -20.15
CA THR A 28 1.81 -20.98 -19.14
C THR A 28 2.95 -20.03 -18.79
N GLY A 29 3.65 -20.29 -17.70
CA GLY A 29 4.84 -19.53 -17.31
C GLY A 29 5.93 -19.55 -18.39
N THR A 30 6.68 -18.46 -18.48
CA THR A 30 7.80 -18.28 -19.43
C THR A 30 9.17 -18.27 -18.74
N ARG A 31 9.19 -18.27 -17.41
CA ARG A 31 10.40 -18.26 -16.59
C ARG A 31 10.51 -19.50 -15.70
N ALA A 32 11.74 -19.86 -15.36
CA ALA A 32 11.99 -20.87 -14.35
C ALA A 32 11.53 -20.35 -12.97
N VAL A 33 11.09 -21.27 -12.13
CA VAL A 33 10.82 -21.00 -10.72
C VAL A 33 12.08 -21.39 -9.94
N LEU A 34 12.60 -20.48 -9.14
CA LEU A 34 13.67 -20.74 -8.19
C LEU A 34 13.10 -21.03 -6.81
N ASP A 35 13.89 -21.53 -5.92
CA ASP A 35 13.49 -21.66 -4.52
C ASP A 35 13.41 -20.28 -3.83
N PRO A 36 12.52 -20.07 -2.84
CA PRO A 36 12.33 -18.78 -2.20
C PRO A 36 13.60 -18.20 -1.56
N TRP A 37 14.51 -19.04 -1.07
CA TRP A 37 15.81 -18.59 -0.54
C TRP A 37 16.77 -18.10 -1.63
N GLU A 38 16.66 -18.59 -2.87
CA GLU A 38 17.46 -18.08 -4.00
C GLU A 38 16.99 -16.67 -4.40
N TYR A 39 15.67 -16.42 -4.44
CA TYR A 39 15.12 -15.07 -4.63
C TYR A 39 15.54 -14.13 -3.49
N THR A 40 15.50 -14.60 -2.24
CA THR A 40 15.94 -13.85 -1.07
C THR A 40 17.40 -13.42 -1.19
N ALA A 41 18.31 -14.34 -1.52
CA ALA A 41 19.72 -14.04 -1.72
C ALA A 41 19.95 -13.02 -2.83
N LYS A 42 19.23 -13.15 -3.94
CA LYS A 42 19.32 -12.22 -5.07
C LYS A 42 18.82 -10.82 -4.76
N LEU A 43 17.74 -10.69 -3.99
CA LEU A 43 17.25 -9.38 -3.53
C LEU A 43 18.28 -8.66 -2.68
N ALA A 44 19.00 -9.38 -1.80
CA ALA A 44 20.11 -8.80 -1.05
C ALA A 44 21.26 -8.32 -1.97
N GLU A 45 21.64 -9.12 -2.98
CA GLU A 45 22.71 -8.75 -3.94
C GLU A 45 22.40 -7.45 -4.70
N ILE A 46 21.12 -7.15 -4.96
CA ILE A 46 20.71 -5.93 -5.67
C ILE A 46 20.46 -4.74 -4.75
N GLY A 47 20.58 -4.91 -3.42
CA GLY A 47 20.50 -3.84 -2.43
C GLY A 47 19.13 -3.64 -1.80
N ALA A 48 18.23 -4.64 -1.85
CA ALA A 48 17.02 -4.62 -1.05
C ALA A 48 17.36 -4.59 0.45
N TRP A 49 16.53 -3.94 1.25
CA TRP A 49 16.60 -3.94 2.71
C TRP A 49 15.76 -5.06 3.31
N GLY A 50 14.64 -5.42 2.68
CA GLY A 50 13.71 -6.38 3.23
C GLY A 50 12.99 -7.21 2.19
N ILE A 51 12.35 -8.26 2.67
CA ILE A 51 11.47 -9.14 1.90
C ILE A 51 10.12 -9.31 2.59
N THR A 52 9.13 -9.65 1.79
CA THR A 52 7.79 -10.02 2.22
C THR A 52 7.34 -11.27 1.47
N PHE A 53 6.38 -12.02 1.99
CA PHE A 53 5.89 -13.19 1.30
C PHE A 53 4.47 -13.59 1.73
N HIS A 54 3.76 -14.26 0.81
CA HIS A 54 2.62 -15.09 1.16
C HIS A 54 3.13 -16.47 1.62
N ASP A 55 2.36 -17.12 2.47
CA ASP A 55 2.70 -18.46 2.91
C ASP A 55 2.97 -19.44 1.76
N ASN A 56 2.23 -19.34 0.65
CA ASN A 56 2.42 -20.20 -0.52
C ASN A 56 3.60 -19.82 -1.43
N ASP A 57 4.26 -18.71 -1.20
CA ASP A 57 5.54 -18.39 -1.87
C ASP A 57 6.69 -19.24 -1.29
N VAL A 58 6.51 -19.74 -0.06
CA VAL A 58 7.54 -20.45 0.67
C VAL A 58 7.23 -21.94 0.80
N PHE A 59 5.97 -22.33 1.00
CA PHE A 59 5.57 -23.74 1.15
C PHE A 59 4.21 -24.03 0.50
N ASP A 60 4.01 -25.29 0.11
CA ASP A 60 2.80 -25.74 -0.54
C ASP A 60 1.59 -25.71 0.41
N PHE A 61 0.37 -25.61 -0.17
CA PHE A 61 -0.88 -25.51 0.57
C PHE A 61 -1.11 -26.67 1.53
N ASP A 62 -0.72 -27.88 1.15
CA ASP A 62 -0.86 -29.14 1.87
C ASP A 62 0.40 -29.57 2.64
N ALA A 63 1.43 -28.71 2.68
CA ALA A 63 2.66 -29.00 3.42
C ALA A 63 2.39 -29.31 4.88
N SER A 64 3.07 -30.33 5.41
CA SER A 64 3.06 -30.68 6.84
C SER A 64 3.65 -29.56 7.70
N ASP A 65 3.37 -29.59 9.00
CA ASP A 65 3.94 -28.61 9.94
C ASP A 65 5.47 -28.61 9.94
N SER A 66 6.09 -29.78 9.78
CA SER A 66 7.55 -29.92 9.71
C SER A 66 8.13 -29.30 8.43
N GLU A 67 7.52 -29.58 7.28
CA GLU A 67 7.96 -29.02 5.99
C GLU A 67 7.82 -27.49 5.94
N ARG A 68 6.70 -26.98 6.47
CA ARG A 68 6.49 -25.52 6.59
C ARG A 68 7.59 -24.87 7.44
N HIS A 69 7.83 -25.44 8.62
CA HIS A 69 8.85 -24.91 9.51
C HIS A 69 10.24 -24.95 8.87
N GLU A 70 10.63 -26.08 8.27
CA GLU A 70 11.92 -26.25 7.59
C GLU A 70 12.11 -25.19 6.48
N ARG A 71 11.13 -25.04 5.59
CA ARG A 71 11.22 -24.09 4.47
C ARG A 71 11.26 -22.64 4.91
N VAL A 72 10.42 -22.28 5.89
CA VAL A 72 10.38 -20.92 6.44
C VAL A 72 11.69 -20.59 7.15
N MET A 73 12.22 -21.51 7.96
CA MET A 73 13.48 -21.28 8.65
C MET A 73 14.65 -21.17 7.69
N HIS A 74 14.63 -21.89 6.57
CA HIS A 74 15.65 -21.73 5.54
C HIS A 74 15.61 -20.33 4.90
N VAL A 75 14.42 -19.81 4.56
CA VAL A 75 14.30 -18.41 4.07
C VAL A 75 14.82 -17.43 5.12
N LYS A 76 14.45 -17.64 6.41
CA LYS A 76 14.93 -16.79 7.50
C LYS A 76 16.44 -16.81 7.65
N GLU A 77 17.07 -17.99 7.63
CA GLU A 77 18.51 -18.15 7.72
C GLU A 77 19.24 -17.40 6.59
N VAL A 78 18.73 -17.50 5.36
CA VAL A 78 19.32 -16.79 4.21
C VAL A 78 19.10 -15.27 4.34
N ALA A 79 17.92 -14.83 4.77
CA ALA A 79 17.65 -13.42 5.01
C ALA A 79 18.56 -12.85 6.11
N ASP A 80 18.67 -13.53 7.25
CA ASP A 80 19.52 -13.12 8.38
C ASP A 80 21.00 -13.04 7.96
N ALA A 81 21.49 -14.05 7.23
CA ALA A 81 22.87 -14.10 6.74
C ALA A 81 23.20 -12.97 5.75
N ALA A 82 22.21 -12.54 5.00
CA ALA A 82 22.31 -11.44 4.02
C ALA A 82 21.99 -10.06 4.63
N GLY A 83 21.57 -9.98 5.89
CA GLY A 83 21.16 -8.74 6.56
C GLY A 83 19.83 -8.18 6.09
N LEU A 84 18.98 -9.00 5.47
CA LEU A 84 17.61 -8.63 5.10
C LEU A 84 16.65 -8.76 6.26
N VAL A 85 15.63 -7.90 6.28
CA VAL A 85 14.50 -7.96 7.22
C VAL A 85 13.30 -8.64 6.57
N ILE A 86 12.67 -9.59 7.26
CA ILE A 86 11.33 -10.07 6.91
C ILE A 86 10.36 -9.09 7.57
N GLU A 87 9.90 -8.08 6.83
CA GLU A 87 9.20 -6.94 7.42
C GLU A 87 7.68 -7.10 7.44
N MET A 88 7.15 -7.93 6.53
CA MET A 88 5.73 -8.21 6.38
C MET A 88 5.52 -9.66 5.94
N VAL A 89 4.46 -10.26 6.46
CA VAL A 89 3.93 -11.57 6.03
C VAL A 89 2.45 -11.39 5.68
N THR A 90 1.98 -12.15 4.72
CA THR A 90 0.56 -12.21 4.35
C THR A 90 0.09 -13.65 4.16
N THR A 91 -1.21 -13.84 4.01
CA THR A 91 -1.82 -15.17 3.87
C THR A 91 -2.54 -15.30 2.55
N ASN A 92 -2.19 -16.32 1.78
CA ASN A 92 -2.94 -16.64 0.57
C ASN A 92 -4.27 -17.31 0.91
N THR A 93 -5.36 -16.56 0.81
CA THR A 93 -6.75 -17.04 0.90
C THR A 93 -7.49 -16.88 -0.43
N PHE A 94 -6.79 -16.98 -1.56
CA PHE A 94 -7.37 -16.67 -2.86
C PHE A 94 -6.97 -17.62 -4.00
N THR A 95 -5.80 -18.25 -3.97
CA THR A 95 -5.31 -19.10 -5.08
C THR A 95 -5.94 -20.49 -5.04
N HIS A 96 -6.02 -21.12 -3.87
CA HIS A 96 -6.56 -22.48 -3.77
C HIS A 96 -8.07 -22.50 -4.06
N PRO A 97 -8.60 -23.49 -4.81
CA PRO A 97 -10.01 -23.56 -5.20
C PRO A 97 -11.01 -23.52 -4.02
N VAL A 98 -10.62 -23.90 -2.81
CA VAL A 98 -11.47 -23.80 -1.62
C VAL A 98 -11.89 -22.35 -1.33
N PHE A 99 -11.08 -21.36 -1.72
CA PHE A 99 -11.32 -19.94 -1.52
C PHE A 99 -11.94 -19.23 -2.73
N LYS A 100 -12.39 -19.95 -3.74
CA LYS A 100 -12.95 -19.35 -4.97
C LYS A 100 -14.10 -18.36 -4.74
N ASP A 101 -14.78 -18.46 -3.60
CA ASP A 101 -15.87 -17.55 -3.16
C ASP A 101 -15.52 -16.78 -1.87
N GLY A 102 -14.25 -16.56 -1.62
CA GLY A 102 -13.73 -15.86 -0.45
C GLY A 102 -13.30 -16.79 0.68
N GLY A 103 -12.52 -16.27 1.59
CA GLY A 103 -12.11 -16.93 2.83
C GLY A 103 -13.00 -16.51 4.02
N LEU A 104 -13.04 -15.20 4.31
CA LEU A 104 -13.80 -14.67 5.47
C LEU A 104 -15.27 -14.40 5.15
N THR A 105 -15.62 -14.10 3.90
CA THR A 105 -16.99 -13.79 3.47
C THR A 105 -17.65 -14.90 2.66
N ASN A 106 -17.05 -16.09 2.64
CA ASN A 106 -17.62 -17.26 1.96
C ASN A 106 -19.01 -17.59 2.51
N ASN A 107 -19.95 -17.99 1.65
CA ASN A 107 -21.27 -18.43 2.10
C ASN A 107 -21.20 -19.68 3.00
N ASP A 108 -20.20 -20.54 2.77
CA ASP A 108 -19.97 -21.74 3.60
C ASP A 108 -19.20 -21.39 4.89
N ARG A 109 -19.84 -21.66 6.03
CA ARG A 109 -19.25 -21.41 7.36
C ARG A 109 -17.99 -22.24 7.61
N GLU A 110 -17.89 -23.47 7.10
CA GLU A 110 -16.72 -24.32 7.32
C GLU A 110 -15.50 -23.73 6.60
N ILE A 111 -15.69 -23.19 5.40
CA ILE A 111 -14.63 -22.49 4.66
C ILE A 111 -14.20 -21.21 5.39
N ARG A 112 -15.14 -20.42 5.95
CA ARG A 112 -14.77 -19.24 6.76
C ARG A 112 -13.94 -19.63 7.98
N ARG A 113 -14.29 -20.69 8.68
CA ARG A 113 -13.52 -21.20 9.83
C ARG A 113 -12.13 -21.69 9.42
N PHE A 114 -12.03 -22.39 8.30
CA PHE A 114 -10.76 -22.83 7.73
C PHE A 114 -9.87 -21.64 7.34
N GLY A 115 -10.41 -20.66 6.60
CA GLY A 115 -9.70 -19.45 6.20
C GLY A 115 -9.19 -18.65 7.41
N LEU A 116 -10.06 -18.40 8.38
CA LEU A 116 -9.69 -17.73 9.63
C LEU A 116 -8.58 -18.49 10.38
N ARG A 117 -8.69 -19.83 10.49
CA ARG A 117 -7.65 -20.62 11.15
C ARG A 117 -6.30 -20.57 10.43
N LYS A 118 -6.32 -20.54 9.07
CA LYS A 118 -5.13 -20.39 8.25
C LYS A 118 -4.48 -19.00 8.48
N ILE A 119 -5.30 -17.94 8.54
CA ILE A 119 -4.83 -16.57 8.84
C ILE A 119 -4.16 -16.51 10.22
N LEU A 120 -4.81 -17.00 11.26
CA LEU A 120 -4.26 -16.98 12.62
C LEU A 120 -2.93 -17.73 12.74
N ARG A 121 -2.78 -18.86 12.02
CA ARG A 121 -1.52 -19.60 11.96
C ARG A 121 -0.39 -18.77 11.34
N ASN A 122 -0.71 -17.99 10.31
CA ASN A 122 0.29 -17.14 9.63
C ASN A 122 0.55 -15.84 10.42
N VAL A 123 -0.37 -15.38 11.24
CA VAL A 123 -0.12 -14.35 12.26
C VAL A 123 0.93 -14.82 13.28
N ASP A 124 0.82 -16.06 13.77
CA ASP A 124 1.85 -16.64 14.64
C ASP A 124 3.22 -16.69 13.94
N LEU A 125 3.22 -17.12 12.67
CA LEU A 125 4.42 -17.16 11.83
C LEU A 125 5.05 -15.77 11.65
N ALA A 126 4.25 -14.75 11.35
CA ALA A 126 4.72 -13.37 11.19
C ALA A 126 5.39 -12.86 12.48
N ALA A 127 4.77 -13.13 13.62
CA ALA A 127 5.34 -12.77 14.93
C ALA A 127 6.65 -13.52 15.23
N GLU A 128 6.74 -14.83 14.91
CA GLU A 128 7.95 -15.64 15.05
C GLU A 128 9.12 -15.10 14.20
N LEU A 129 8.81 -14.63 13.00
CA LEU A 129 9.80 -14.06 12.06
C LEU A 129 10.21 -12.62 12.39
N GLY A 130 9.53 -11.97 13.34
CA GLY A 130 9.79 -10.59 13.73
C GLY A 130 9.22 -9.55 12.78
N ALA A 131 8.29 -9.95 11.89
CA ALA A 131 7.55 -9.01 11.07
C ALA A 131 6.75 -8.03 11.92
N THR A 132 6.58 -6.80 11.44
CA THR A 132 5.81 -5.76 12.13
C THR A 132 4.47 -5.46 11.48
N THR A 133 4.27 -5.95 10.26
CA THR A 133 3.04 -5.80 9.48
C THR A 133 2.54 -7.17 9.01
N PHE A 134 1.24 -7.36 9.10
CA PHE A 134 0.53 -8.50 8.53
C PHE A 134 -0.49 -7.95 7.53
N VAL A 135 -0.23 -8.13 6.24
CA VAL A 135 -1.14 -7.63 5.21
C VAL A 135 -2.29 -8.62 4.99
N MET A 136 -3.48 -8.10 4.80
CA MET A 136 -4.66 -8.86 4.44
C MET A 136 -5.24 -8.28 3.14
N TRP A 137 -4.93 -8.98 2.03
CA TRP A 137 -5.55 -8.71 0.73
C TRP A 137 -6.81 -9.55 0.56
N GLY A 138 -7.92 -8.87 0.33
CA GLY A 138 -9.22 -9.49 0.20
C GLY A 138 -9.62 -9.82 -1.24
N GLY A 139 -8.70 -10.27 -2.09
CA GLY A 139 -8.94 -10.44 -3.54
C GLY A 139 -10.08 -11.38 -3.93
N ARG A 140 -10.50 -12.30 -3.05
CA ARG A 140 -11.70 -13.14 -3.25
C ARG A 140 -12.88 -12.72 -2.36
N GLU A 141 -12.70 -11.74 -1.50
CA GLU A 141 -13.77 -11.19 -0.65
C GLU A 141 -14.63 -10.21 -1.47
N GLY A 142 -15.61 -10.76 -2.17
CA GLY A 142 -16.43 -10.01 -3.13
C GLY A 142 -17.45 -10.88 -3.83
N ALA A 143 -17.98 -10.41 -4.97
CA ALA A 143 -18.97 -11.11 -5.77
C ALA A 143 -18.87 -10.74 -7.26
N GLU A 144 -19.34 -11.62 -8.15
CA GLU A 144 -19.63 -11.32 -9.56
C GLU A 144 -21.12 -11.03 -9.79
N TYR A 145 -21.98 -11.47 -8.89
CA TYR A 145 -23.44 -11.35 -9.02
C TYR A 145 -24.03 -10.92 -7.69
N ASP A 146 -24.77 -9.82 -7.65
CA ASP A 146 -25.42 -9.28 -6.45
C ASP A 146 -26.29 -10.30 -5.73
N SER A 147 -26.89 -11.22 -6.46
CA SER A 147 -27.74 -12.30 -5.93
C SER A 147 -26.95 -13.45 -5.29
N SER A 148 -25.61 -13.45 -5.40
CA SER A 148 -24.78 -14.58 -4.92
C SER A 148 -24.53 -14.57 -3.41
N LYS A 149 -24.71 -13.43 -2.77
CA LYS A 149 -24.48 -13.23 -1.34
C LYS A 149 -25.53 -12.33 -0.69
N ASP A 150 -25.84 -12.56 0.58
CA ASP A 150 -26.41 -11.55 1.45
C ASP A 150 -25.30 -10.55 1.78
N LEU A 151 -25.30 -9.40 1.10
CA LEU A 151 -24.23 -8.40 1.20
C LEU A 151 -24.09 -7.85 2.62
N ASN A 152 -25.21 -7.66 3.34
CA ASN A 152 -25.15 -7.23 4.74
C ASN A 152 -24.44 -8.28 5.62
N ALA A 153 -24.83 -9.53 5.50
CA ALA A 153 -24.16 -10.62 6.23
C ALA A 153 -22.70 -10.80 5.79
N ALA A 154 -22.36 -10.56 4.53
CA ALA A 154 -20.98 -10.63 4.06
C ALA A 154 -20.09 -9.57 4.74
N PHE A 155 -20.55 -8.32 4.83
CA PHE A 155 -19.83 -7.27 5.57
C PHE A 155 -19.73 -7.59 7.08
N ASP A 156 -20.78 -8.12 7.69
CA ASP A 156 -20.74 -8.57 9.09
C ASP A 156 -19.71 -9.68 9.31
N ARG A 157 -19.61 -10.63 8.37
CA ARG A 157 -18.60 -11.73 8.45
C ARG A 157 -17.19 -11.20 8.20
N TYR A 158 -17.03 -10.22 7.30
CA TYR A 158 -15.72 -9.61 7.07
C TYR A 158 -15.24 -8.88 8.34
N ARG A 159 -16.12 -8.06 8.93
CA ARG A 159 -15.84 -7.37 10.20
C ARG A 159 -15.52 -8.34 11.33
N GLU A 160 -16.34 -9.41 11.53
CA GLU A 160 -16.09 -10.44 12.52
C GLU A 160 -14.72 -11.11 12.35
N GLY A 161 -14.34 -11.43 11.09
CA GLY A 161 -13.07 -12.05 10.78
C GLY A 161 -11.89 -11.14 11.13
N LEU A 162 -11.94 -9.87 10.69
CA LEU A 162 -10.90 -8.88 10.95
C LEU A 162 -10.76 -8.60 12.45
N ASP A 163 -11.86 -8.39 13.15
CA ASP A 163 -11.82 -8.17 14.61
C ASP A 163 -11.27 -9.38 15.36
N THR A 164 -11.59 -10.60 14.91
CA THR A 164 -11.03 -11.81 15.50
C THR A 164 -9.52 -11.88 15.34
N VAL A 165 -8.99 -11.52 14.16
CA VAL A 165 -7.52 -11.47 13.93
C VAL A 165 -6.88 -10.38 14.77
N ALA A 166 -7.46 -9.19 14.82
CA ALA A 166 -6.97 -8.07 15.61
C ALA A 166 -6.96 -8.39 17.12
N ALA A 167 -8.05 -8.95 17.63
CA ALA A 167 -8.15 -9.42 19.02
C ALA A 167 -7.12 -10.51 19.34
N TYR A 168 -6.87 -11.41 18.39
CA TYR A 168 -5.86 -12.45 18.55
C TYR A 168 -4.45 -11.84 18.70
N ILE A 169 -4.05 -10.94 17.80
CA ILE A 169 -2.76 -10.22 17.87
C ILE A 169 -2.59 -9.55 19.24
N LYS A 170 -3.61 -8.83 19.71
CA LYS A 170 -3.60 -8.15 21.01
C LYS A 170 -3.50 -9.14 22.17
N SER A 171 -4.26 -10.25 22.12
CA SER A 171 -4.28 -11.26 23.18
C SER A 171 -2.95 -11.99 23.34
N ARG A 172 -2.18 -12.09 22.24
CA ARG A 172 -0.83 -12.68 22.22
C ARG A 172 0.28 -11.68 22.59
N GLY A 173 -0.03 -10.41 22.63
CA GLY A 173 0.95 -9.34 22.86
C GLY A 173 1.96 -9.20 21.72
N TYR A 174 1.57 -9.57 20.49
CA TYR A 174 2.43 -9.47 19.33
C TYR A 174 2.64 -8.01 18.91
N ASN A 175 3.88 -7.64 18.58
CA ASN A 175 4.21 -6.35 17.99
C ASN A 175 3.90 -6.37 16.48
N LEU A 176 2.62 -6.55 16.15
CA LEU A 176 2.16 -6.75 14.79
C LEU A 176 0.92 -5.89 14.54
N ARG A 177 0.84 -5.26 13.36
CA ARG A 177 -0.32 -4.49 12.91
C ARG A 177 -0.86 -5.08 11.62
N ILE A 178 -2.17 -4.96 11.41
CA ILE A 178 -2.84 -5.43 10.20
C ILE A 178 -2.88 -4.28 9.18
N GLY A 179 -2.38 -4.51 7.97
CA GLY A 179 -2.57 -3.63 6.81
C GLY A 179 -3.64 -4.21 5.89
N LEU A 180 -4.79 -3.56 5.76
CA LEU A 180 -5.78 -3.93 4.75
C LEU A 180 -5.38 -3.36 3.41
N GLU A 181 -5.43 -4.18 2.37
CA GLU A 181 -5.08 -3.81 1.02
C GLU A 181 -6.35 -3.72 0.16
N PRO A 182 -6.83 -2.50 -0.13
CA PRO A 182 -8.01 -2.29 -0.98
C PRO A 182 -7.70 -2.58 -2.45
N LYS A 183 -8.68 -3.16 -3.16
CA LYS A 183 -8.64 -3.35 -4.60
C LYS A 183 -10.07 -3.30 -5.16
N PRO A 184 -10.34 -2.57 -6.27
CA PRO A 184 -11.71 -2.40 -6.74
C PRO A 184 -12.31 -3.66 -7.34
N ASN A 185 -11.53 -4.40 -8.10
CA ASN A 185 -11.91 -5.59 -8.82
C ASN A 185 -10.67 -6.45 -9.14
N GLU A 186 -10.87 -7.61 -9.79
CA GLU A 186 -9.81 -8.55 -10.14
C GLU A 186 -9.12 -9.16 -8.91
N PRO A 187 -9.32 -10.49 -8.69
CA PRO A 187 -9.94 -11.45 -9.60
C PRO A 187 -11.49 -11.55 -9.51
N ARG A 188 -12.14 -10.84 -8.58
CA ARG A 188 -13.62 -10.75 -8.53
C ARG A 188 -14.10 -9.56 -9.37
N GLY A 189 -15.34 -9.60 -9.82
CA GLY A 189 -15.98 -8.46 -10.48
C GLY A 189 -16.07 -7.23 -9.56
N ASP A 190 -16.51 -7.46 -8.32
CA ASP A 190 -16.58 -6.45 -7.26
C ASP A 190 -15.95 -6.99 -5.97
N ILE A 191 -14.94 -6.30 -5.45
CA ILE A 191 -14.30 -6.59 -4.17
C ILE A 191 -14.88 -5.69 -3.08
N PHE A 192 -15.09 -6.21 -1.87
CA PHE A 192 -15.81 -5.50 -0.81
C PHE A 192 -15.09 -4.28 -0.23
N LEU A 193 -13.78 -4.21 -0.36
CA LEU A 193 -12.98 -3.05 0.03
C LEU A 193 -12.30 -2.45 -1.20
N PRO A 194 -13.04 -1.75 -2.07
CA PRO A 194 -12.52 -1.32 -3.37
C PRO A 194 -11.51 -0.16 -3.30
N THR A 195 -11.52 0.64 -2.23
CA THR A 195 -10.65 1.83 -2.09
C THR A 195 -10.29 2.07 -0.62
N VAL A 196 -9.30 2.94 -0.40
CA VAL A 196 -8.88 3.42 0.94
C VAL A 196 -10.09 3.91 1.76
N GLY A 197 -10.99 4.69 1.17
CA GLY A 197 -12.16 5.22 1.90
C GLY A 197 -13.11 4.13 2.40
N HIS A 198 -13.37 3.09 1.60
CA HIS A 198 -14.19 1.95 2.01
C HIS A 198 -13.54 1.15 3.15
N ALA A 199 -12.23 0.93 3.05
CA ALA A 199 -11.50 0.23 4.10
C ALA A 199 -11.47 1.03 5.42
N LEU A 200 -11.28 2.36 5.37
CA LEU A 200 -11.39 3.23 6.55
C LEU A 200 -12.78 3.18 7.19
N ALA A 201 -13.84 3.16 6.37
CA ALA A 201 -15.21 3.05 6.88
C ALA A 201 -15.45 1.70 7.60
N LEU A 202 -14.85 0.62 7.13
CA LEU A 202 -14.91 -0.67 7.80
C LEU A 202 -14.07 -0.66 9.10
N ILE A 203 -12.84 -0.15 9.05
CA ILE A 203 -11.94 -0.05 10.21
C ILE A 203 -12.61 0.73 11.36
N ALA A 204 -13.34 1.78 11.05
CA ALA A 204 -14.06 2.58 12.05
C ALA A 204 -15.17 1.81 12.77
N GLN A 205 -15.59 0.65 12.28
CA GLN A 205 -16.60 -0.21 12.88
C GLN A 205 -16.02 -1.37 13.69
N LEU A 206 -14.68 -1.52 13.70
CA LEU A 206 -14.00 -2.60 14.41
C LEU A 206 -13.83 -2.26 15.90
N ASP A 207 -14.07 -3.23 16.77
CA ASP A 207 -13.81 -3.10 18.21
C ASP A 207 -12.29 -3.02 18.51
N ASN A 208 -11.47 -3.67 17.69
CA ASN A 208 -10.01 -3.69 17.78
C ASN A 208 -9.33 -2.92 16.62
N GLY A 209 -10.00 -1.89 16.11
CA GLY A 209 -9.53 -1.11 14.97
C GLY A 209 -8.23 -0.33 15.22
N ASP A 210 -7.74 -0.23 16.46
CA ASP A 210 -6.47 0.41 16.83
C ASP A 210 -5.26 -0.26 16.17
N VAL A 211 -5.26 -1.59 16.04
CA VAL A 211 -4.20 -2.38 15.39
C VAL A 211 -4.47 -2.68 13.91
N VAL A 212 -5.55 -2.13 13.35
CA VAL A 212 -5.90 -2.28 11.93
C VAL A 212 -5.74 -0.96 11.20
N GLY A 213 -5.05 -0.98 10.10
CA GLY A 213 -4.81 0.15 9.21
C GLY A 213 -4.79 -0.32 7.75
N LEU A 214 -4.05 0.39 6.93
CA LEU A 214 -4.09 0.26 5.48
C LEU A 214 -2.72 -0.08 4.90
N ASN A 215 -2.77 -0.79 3.79
CA ASN A 215 -1.70 -1.04 2.84
C ASN A 215 -2.21 -0.66 1.44
N PRO A 216 -2.33 0.64 1.09
CA PRO A 216 -2.78 1.03 -0.23
C PRO A 216 -1.74 0.70 -1.29
N GLU A 217 -2.22 0.27 -2.48
CA GLU A 217 -1.38 0.03 -3.64
C GLU A 217 -1.66 1.05 -4.75
N THR A 218 -0.57 1.47 -5.43
CA THR A 218 -0.64 2.45 -6.52
C THR A 218 -1.60 2.01 -7.62
N GLY A 219 -1.44 0.78 -8.10
CA GLY A 219 -2.25 0.21 -9.19
C GLY A 219 -3.71 0.12 -8.85
N HIS A 220 -4.02 -0.35 -7.65
CA HIS A 220 -5.38 -0.57 -7.19
C HIS A 220 -6.21 0.73 -7.12
N GLU A 221 -5.67 1.81 -6.57
CA GLU A 221 -6.36 3.10 -6.55
C GLU A 221 -6.52 3.68 -7.97
N GLN A 222 -5.50 3.55 -8.83
CA GLN A 222 -5.58 4.00 -10.22
C GLN A 222 -6.55 3.16 -11.08
N MET A 223 -6.72 1.86 -10.80
CA MET A 223 -7.75 1.02 -11.41
C MET A 223 -9.17 1.54 -11.11
N ALA A 224 -9.39 2.12 -9.94
CA ALA A 224 -10.64 2.79 -9.57
C ALA A 224 -10.77 4.22 -10.14
N GLY A 225 -9.78 4.70 -10.89
CA GLY A 225 -9.74 6.07 -11.42
C GLY A 225 -9.41 7.13 -10.36
N LEU A 226 -8.81 6.73 -9.25
CA LEU A 226 -8.48 7.60 -8.13
C LEU A 226 -7.00 8.03 -8.15
N ASN A 227 -6.72 9.08 -7.39
CA ASN A 227 -5.37 9.60 -7.22
C ASN A 227 -4.71 8.93 -6.01
N TYR A 228 -3.64 8.18 -6.24
CA TYR A 228 -2.94 7.43 -5.18
C TYR A 228 -2.36 8.35 -4.09
N THR A 229 -1.83 9.52 -4.45
CA THR A 229 -1.31 10.48 -3.47
C THR A 229 -2.41 10.95 -2.51
N HIS A 230 -3.64 11.16 -3.03
CA HIS A 230 -4.81 11.51 -2.18
C HIS A 230 -5.22 10.35 -1.28
N ALA A 231 -5.17 9.11 -1.77
CA ALA A 231 -5.46 7.93 -0.96
C ALA A 231 -4.46 7.78 0.21
N LEU A 232 -3.16 7.95 -0.06
CA LEU A 232 -2.13 7.99 0.99
C LEU A 232 -2.36 9.13 1.99
N ALA A 233 -2.67 10.33 1.48
CA ALA A 233 -2.95 11.49 2.33
C ALA A 233 -4.16 11.24 3.26
N GLN A 234 -5.22 10.62 2.76
CA GLN A 234 -6.39 10.23 3.56
C GLN A 234 -6.02 9.21 4.64
N ALA A 235 -5.24 8.19 4.29
CA ALA A 235 -4.78 7.17 5.23
C ALA A 235 -3.85 7.74 6.30
N LEU A 236 -2.93 8.65 5.93
CA LEU A 236 -2.06 9.39 6.86
C LEU A 236 -2.87 10.27 7.82
N ASN A 237 -3.82 11.04 7.28
CA ASN A 237 -4.67 11.92 8.09
C ASN A 237 -5.50 11.13 9.12
N ALA A 238 -5.95 9.93 8.76
CA ALA A 238 -6.65 9.03 9.67
C ALA A 238 -5.72 8.32 10.67
N GLY A 239 -4.39 8.46 10.57
CA GLY A 239 -3.42 7.72 11.37
C GLY A 239 -3.42 6.21 11.09
N LYS A 240 -3.81 5.82 9.88
CA LYS A 240 -4.04 4.42 9.46
C LYS A 240 -3.14 3.95 8.32
N LEU A 241 -2.18 4.71 7.86
CA LEU A 241 -1.20 4.25 6.86
C LEU A 241 -0.12 3.41 7.55
N PHE A 242 -0.25 2.10 7.49
CA PHE A 242 0.65 1.17 8.17
C PHE A 242 1.71 0.56 7.26
N HIS A 243 1.37 0.39 5.97
CA HIS A 243 2.24 -0.11 4.93
C HIS A 243 1.85 0.53 3.59
N ILE A 244 2.64 0.35 2.54
CA ILE A 244 2.33 0.82 1.18
C ILE A 244 2.86 -0.17 0.15
N ASP A 245 2.14 -0.31 -0.96
CA ASP A 245 2.58 -1.06 -2.13
C ASP A 245 2.79 -0.11 -3.31
N LEU A 246 4.01 -0.09 -3.83
CA LEU A 246 4.44 0.77 -4.91
C LEU A 246 4.60 -0.03 -6.19
N ASN A 247 3.92 0.42 -7.23
CA ASN A 247 4.06 -0.08 -8.60
C ASN A 247 3.66 0.98 -9.62
N GLY A 248 3.42 0.59 -10.86
CA GLY A 248 3.00 1.48 -11.95
C GLY A 248 1.75 0.97 -12.66
N GLN A 249 0.83 1.88 -12.90
CA GLN A 249 -0.43 1.66 -13.61
C GLN A 249 -0.63 2.71 -14.70
N SER A 250 -1.27 2.35 -15.80
CA SER A 250 -1.59 3.27 -16.90
C SER A 250 -3.10 3.40 -17.08
N GLY A 251 -3.75 4.14 -16.17
CA GLY A 251 -5.19 4.42 -16.21
C GLY A 251 -6.07 3.21 -15.91
N LEU A 252 -7.33 3.30 -16.31
CA LEU A 252 -8.38 2.30 -16.04
C LEU A 252 -8.18 1.04 -16.89
N LYS A 253 -7.48 0.07 -16.34
CA LYS A 253 -7.19 -1.23 -16.97
C LYS A 253 -7.20 -2.32 -15.90
N TYR A 254 -6.89 -3.57 -16.32
CA TYR A 254 -6.52 -4.62 -15.40
C TYR A 254 -5.28 -4.21 -14.60
N ASP A 255 -5.03 -4.88 -13.53
CA ASP A 255 -3.85 -4.65 -12.70
C ASP A 255 -2.56 -4.96 -13.46
N GLN A 256 -1.84 -3.90 -13.82
CA GLN A 256 -0.66 -4.03 -14.68
C GLN A 256 0.62 -4.32 -13.91
N ASP A 257 0.68 -3.95 -12.64
CA ASP A 257 1.84 -4.15 -11.77
C ASP A 257 3.18 -3.79 -12.44
N LYS A 258 3.22 -2.69 -13.19
CA LYS A 258 4.47 -2.22 -13.80
C LYS A 258 5.47 -1.81 -12.73
N ALA A 259 6.74 -1.72 -13.08
CA ALA A 259 7.71 -1.10 -12.20
C ALA A 259 7.30 0.33 -11.83
N PHE A 260 7.61 0.76 -10.61
CA PHE A 260 7.23 2.06 -10.06
C PHE A 260 7.65 3.21 -10.99
N GLY A 261 6.73 4.14 -11.22
CA GLY A 261 6.94 5.26 -12.13
C GLY A 261 6.80 4.95 -13.63
N HIS A 262 6.66 3.67 -14.03
CA HIS A 262 6.51 3.29 -15.44
C HIS A 262 5.08 3.42 -15.98
N GLY A 263 4.15 3.93 -15.22
CA GLY A 263 2.77 4.17 -15.64
C GLY A 263 2.48 5.67 -15.78
N ASP A 264 2.39 6.33 -14.63
CA ASP A 264 2.15 7.77 -14.49
C ASP A 264 3.30 8.39 -13.68
N LEU A 265 4.26 8.97 -14.38
CA LEU A 265 5.46 9.53 -13.75
C LEU A 265 5.16 10.76 -12.88
N ALA A 266 4.19 11.59 -13.27
CA ALA A 266 3.81 12.76 -12.50
C ALA A 266 3.12 12.34 -11.16
N SER A 267 2.23 11.35 -11.22
CA SER A 267 1.63 10.76 -10.02
C SER A 267 2.68 10.15 -9.10
N ALA A 268 3.64 9.40 -9.66
CA ALA A 268 4.73 8.82 -8.89
C ALA A 268 5.60 9.91 -8.22
N PHE A 269 5.88 11.03 -8.91
CA PHE A 269 6.61 12.15 -8.34
C PHE A 269 5.90 12.76 -7.13
N PHE A 270 4.60 13.06 -7.22
CA PHE A 270 3.85 13.63 -6.09
C PHE A 270 3.65 12.62 -4.96
N THR A 271 3.58 11.33 -5.27
CA THR A 271 3.59 10.27 -4.26
C THR A 271 4.90 10.30 -3.46
N VAL A 272 6.04 10.34 -4.14
CA VAL A 272 7.36 10.41 -3.48
C VAL A 272 7.54 11.73 -2.75
N ASP A 273 7.06 12.85 -3.30
CA ASP A 273 7.09 14.14 -2.60
C ASP A 273 6.35 14.08 -1.26
N LEU A 274 5.16 13.48 -1.24
CA LEU A 274 4.40 13.27 0.00
C LEU A 274 5.15 12.37 1.00
N LEU A 275 5.72 11.25 0.52
CA LEU A 275 6.40 10.28 1.37
C LEU A 275 7.71 10.82 1.99
N GLU A 276 8.46 11.61 1.22
CA GLU A 276 9.77 12.13 1.64
C GLU A 276 9.67 13.48 2.36
N ASN A 277 8.86 14.40 1.84
CA ASN A 277 8.76 15.76 2.37
C ASN A 277 7.55 15.98 3.30
N GLY A 278 6.53 15.11 3.24
CA GLY A 278 5.30 15.28 3.98
C GLY A 278 4.40 16.40 3.47
N PHE A 279 3.41 16.76 4.25
CA PHE A 279 2.47 17.83 3.91
C PHE A 279 3.11 19.22 4.03
N PRO A 280 2.83 20.17 3.11
CA PRO A 280 3.35 21.54 3.18
C PRO A 280 3.07 22.26 4.50
N GLY A 281 1.89 22.06 5.07
CA GLY A 281 1.46 22.64 6.34
C GLY A 281 1.89 21.82 7.59
N GLY A 282 2.73 20.78 7.41
CA GLY A 282 3.08 19.83 8.46
C GLY A 282 1.99 18.77 8.68
N GLY A 283 2.22 17.83 9.59
CA GLY A 283 1.27 16.77 9.89
C GLY A 283 1.92 15.38 9.96
N PRO A 284 1.11 14.31 9.91
CA PRO A 284 1.63 12.95 10.01
C PRO A 284 2.53 12.59 8.81
N ARG A 285 3.52 11.74 9.06
CA ARG A 285 4.45 11.24 8.06
C ARG A 285 4.42 9.73 7.99
N TYR A 286 4.72 9.20 6.81
CA TYR A 286 4.95 7.78 6.66
C TYR A 286 6.42 7.45 6.90
N GLU A 287 6.65 6.54 7.84
CA GLU A 287 8.00 6.09 8.21
C GLU A 287 8.21 4.60 7.98
N GLY A 288 7.27 3.96 7.30
CA GLY A 288 7.31 2.53 6.96
C GLY A 288 8.26 2.20 5.81
N PRO A 289 8.38 0.91 5.45
CA PRO A 289 9.12 0.45 4.27
C PRO A 289 8.56 1.01 2.97
N ARG A 290 9.40 1.07 1.93
CA ARG A 290 9.01 1.32 0.54
C ARG A 290 8.92 -0.03 -0.14
N HIS A 291 7.77 -0.67 0.00
CA HIS A 291 7.55 -2.00 -0.55
C HIS A 291 7.10 -1.90 -2.00
N PHE A 292 7.61 -2.81 -2.84
CA PHE A 292 7.26 -2.90 -4.25
C PHE A 292 6.45 -4.17 -4.51
N ASP A 293 5.19 -3.98 -4.88
CA ASP A 293 4.33 -5.02 -5.43
C ASP A 293 4.16 -4.79 -6.94
N TYR A 294 5.01 -5.46 -7.72
CA TYR A 294 5.06 -5.29 -9.16
C TYR A 294 5.28 -6.64 -9.85
N LYS A 295 5.07 -6.70 -11.15
CA LYS A 295 5.34 -7.91 -11.95
C LYS A 295 6.31 -7.59 -13.09
N PRO A 296 7.48 -8.27 -13.17
CA PRO A 296 8.35 -8.19 -14.32
C PRO A 296 7.60 -8.65 -15.57
N SER A 297 7.69 -7.91 -16.69
CA SER A 297 6.95 -8.23 -17.92
C SER A 297 7.13 -9.70 -18.31
N ARG A 298 6.06 -10.32 -18.81
CA ARG A 298 6.07 -11.72 -19.31
C ARG A 298 7.11 -11.96 -20.42
N THR A 299 7.53 -10.91 -21.12
CA THR A 299 8.54 -10.97 -22.19
C THR A 299 9.97 -11.08 -21.68
N GLU A 300 10.20 -10.80 -20.39
CA GLU A 300 11.52 -10.79 -19.79
C GLU A 300 11.96 -12.17 -19.31
N GLY A 301 13.25 -12.46 -19.44
CA GLY A 301 13.92 -13.59 -18.78
C GLY A 301 14.33 -13.27 -17.35
N MET A 302 15.05 -14.17 -16.70
CA MET A 302 15.48 -14.00 -15.30
C MET A 302 16.35 -12.75 -15.07
N GLU A 303 17.18 -12.36 -16.05
CA GLU A 303 17.99 -11.14 -15.95
C GLU A 303 17.13 -9.89 -15.92
N GLY A 304 16.07 -9.84 -16.76
CA GLY A 304 15.10 -8.76 -16.77
C GLY A 304 14.25 -8.67 -15.49
N VAL A 305 14.07 -9.78 -14.75
CA VAL A 305 13.44 -9.75 -13.41
C VAL A 305 14.27 -8.88 -12.45
N TRP A 306 15.58 -9.11 -12.42
CA TRP A 306 16.47 -8.36 -11.51
C TRP A 306 16.70 -6.92 -11.96
N GLU A 307 16.69 -6.68 -13.27
CA GLU A 307 16.73 -5.32 -13.80
C GLU A 307 15.46 -4.55 -13.44
N SER A 308 14.29 -5.15 -13.56
CA SER A 308 13.02 -4.57 -13.11
C SER A 308 13.03 -4.24 -11.61
N ALA A 309 13.58 -5.14 -10.77
CA ALA A 309 13.70 -4.88 -9.34
C ALA A 309 14.60 -3.67 -9.05
N ARG A 310 15.76 -3.57 -9.72
CA ARG A 310 16.64 -2.38 -9.61
C ARG A 310 15.94 -1.11 -10.10
N ALA A 311 15.18 -1.21 -11.19
CA ALA A 311 14.47 -0.07 -11.78
C ALA A 311 13.47 0.56 -10.81
N ASN A 312 12.76 -0.25 -10.00
CA ASN A 312 11.86 0.27 -8.96
C ASN A 312 12.61 1.15 -7.95
N MET A 313 13.70 0.65 -7.39
CA MET A 313 14.51 1.36 -6.40
C MET A 313 15.16 2.61 -6.99
N GLU A 314 15.77 2.49 -8.18
CA GLU A 314 16.40 3.61 -8.86
C GLU A 314 15.40 4.72 -9.17
N MET A 315 14.22 4.38 -9.69
CA MET A 315 13.18 5.35 -9.99
C MET A 315 12.74 6.08 -8.72
N TYR A 316 12.48 5.36 -7.63
CA TYR A 316 12.13 5.97 -6.35
C TYR A 316 13.21 6.98 -5.89
N LEU A 317 14.48 6.59 -5.91
CA LEU A 317 15.60 7.45 -5.47
C LEU A 317 15.76 8.70 -6.36
N ARG A 318 15.57 8.57 -7.68
CA ARG A 318 15.56 9.69 -8.60
C ARG A 318 14.43 10.67 -8.29
N LEU A 319 13.23 10.16 -8.09
CA LEU A 319 12.07 10.98 -7.74
C LEU A 319 12.22 11.63 -6.36
N ALA A 320 12.82 10.94 -5.39
CA ALA A 320 13.11 11.50 -4.07
C ALA A 320 14.13 12.65 -4.12
N GLU A 321 15.16 12.55 -4.98
CA GLU A 321 16.08 13.66 -5.23
C GLU A 321 15.33 14.85 -5.84
N LYS A 322 14.54 14.62 -6.90
CA LYS A 322 13.76 15.65 -7.57
C LYS A 322 12.72 16.30 -6.67
N ALA A 323 12.07 15.54 -5.82
CA ALA A 323 11.11 16.07 -4.86
C ALA A 323 11.77 16.95 -3.80
N ARG A 324 12.96 16.60 -3.32
CA ARG A 324 13.75 17.47 -2.42
C ARG A 324 14.20 18.76 -3.12
N GLU A 325 14.70 18.66 -4.36
CA GLU A 325 15.07 19.84 -5.15
C GLU A 325 13.87 20.77 -5.36
N PHE A 326 12.72 20.22 -5.75
CA PHE A 326 11.47 20.97 -5.93
C PHE A 326 11.06 21.73 -4.66
N ARG A 327 11.06 21.06 -3.50
CA ARG A 327 10.69 21.70 -2.23
C ARG A 327 11.70 22.72 -1.73
N ALA A 328 12.98 22.57 -2.09
CA ALA A 328 14.05 23.50 -1.72
C ALA A 328 14.17 24.70 -2.67
N ASP A 329 13.55 24.65 -3.84
CA ASP A 329 13.64 25.70 -4.86
C ASP A 329 12.94 26.99 -4.39
N PRO A 330 13.64 28.16 -4.41
CA PRO A 330 13.07 29.43 -3.96
C PRO A 330 11.80 29.84 -4.73
N LEU A 331 11.73 29.57 -6.06
CA LEU A 331 10.53 29.86 -6.84
C LEU A 331 9.36 28.97 -6.43
N THR A 332 9.62 27.70 -6.14
CA THR A 332 8.59 26.79 -5.60
C THR A 332 8.04 27.30 -4.27
N GLN A 333 8.91 27.75 -3.37
CA GLN A 333 8.51 28.30 -2.07
C GLN A 333 7.70 29.59 -2.23
N GLU A 334 8.13 30.50 -3.10
CA GLU A 334 7.40 31.74 -3.43
C GLU A 334 6.00 31.44 -3.99
N LEU A 335 5.89 30.49 -4.94
CA LEU A 335 4.62 30.08 -5.52
C LEU A 335 3.70 29.38 -4.50
N MET A 336 4.25 28.55 -3.62
CA MET A 336 3.48 27.91 -2.55
C MET A 336 2.98 28.92 -1.52
N GLU A 337 3.76 29.94 -1.18
CA GLU A 337 3.36 31.03 -0.31
C GLU A 337 2.27 31.90 -0.96
N ALA A 338 2.45 32.33 -2.22
CA ALA A 338 1.46 33.08 -2.98
C ALA A 338 0.12 32.32 -3.11
N ALA A 339 0.17 31.01 -3.26
CA ALA A 339 -0.99 30.13 -3.29
C ALA A 339 -1.58 29.82 -1.89
N SER A 340 -0.92 30.24 -0.81
CA SER A 340 -1.31 29.96 0.60
C SER A 340 -1.44 28.44 0.89
N VAL A 341 -0.59 27.61 0.29
CA VAL A 341 -0.70 26.15 0.38
C VAL A 341 -0.57 25.66 1.83
N ALA A 342 0.36 26.24 2.61
CA ALA A 342 0.55 25.87 4.00
C ALA A 342 -0.52 26.44 4.95
N GLU A 343 -1.18 27.53 4.59
CA GLU A 343 -2.22 28.18 5.38
C GLU A 343 -3.47 27.32 5.55
N LEU A 344 -3.67 26.33 4.67
CA LEU A 344 -4.76 25.36 4.80
C LEU A 344 -4.71 24.59 6.13
N ALA A 345 -3.55 24.50 6.75
CA ALA A 345 -3.41 23.88 8.08
C ALA A 345 -3.94 24.75 9.23
N THR A 346 -4.22 26.04 8.99
CA THR A 346 -4.81 26.95 9.98
C THR A 346 -6.29 26.60 10.15
N PRO A 347 -6.77 26.36 11.39
CA PRO A 347 -8.19 26.06 11.62
C PRO A 347 -9.09 27.24 11.19
N THR A 348 -10.28 26.92 10.68
CA THR A 348 -11.28 27.92 10.27
C THR A 348 -11.78 28.75 11.46
N LEU A 349 -12.04 28.10 12.60
CA LEU A 349 -12.34 28.79 13.85
C LEU A 349 -11.05 28.97 14.66
N ALA A 350 -10.86 30.14 15.28
CA ALA A 350 -9.72 30.35 16.15
C ALA A 350 -9.76 29.43 17.40
N PRO A 351 -8.62 29.07 17.99
CA PRO A 351 -8.62 28.25 19.20
C PRO A 351 -9.44 28.92 20.34
N GLY A 352 -10.51 28.23 20.76
CA GLY A 352 -11.42 28.72 21.81
C GLY A 352 -12.54 29.62 21.32
N GLU A 353 -12.61 29.92 20.04
CA GLU A 353 -13.73 30.69 19.45
C GLU A 353 -15.02 29.87 19.49
N SER A 354 -16.08 30.44 20.06
CA SER A 354 -17.38 29.82 20.03
C SER A 354 -18.14 30.09 18.72
N ILE A 355 -19.18 29.32 18.44
CA ILE A 355 -20.03 29.55 17.28
C ILE A 355 -20.70 30.94 17.39
N ASP A 356 -21.07 31.39 18.60
CA ASP A 356 -21.66 32.70 18.83
C ASP A 356 -20.67 33.83 18.55
N ASP A 357 -19.40 33.67 18.91
CA ASP A 357 -18.33 34.63 18.57
C ASP A 357 -18.12 34.72 17.06
N PHE A 358 -18.05 33.56 16.38
CA PHE A 358 -17.96 33.52 14.92
C PHE A 358 -19.14 34.16 14.20
N LEU A 359 -20.37 33.93 14.69
CA LEU A 359 -21.59 34.58 14.16
C LEU A 359 -21.66 36.10 14.44
N ALA A 360 -20.95 36.56 15.48
CA ALA A 360 -20.83 37.98 15.78
C ALA A 360 -19.76 38.71 14.98
N ASP A 361 -18.82 37.95 14.37
CA ASP A 361 -17.77 38.51 13.50
C ASP A 361 -18.32 38.90 12.14
N ARG A 362 -18.63 40.18 11.99
CA ARG A 362 -19.17 40.75 10.75
C ARG A 362 -18.19 40.60 9.57
N SER A 363 -16.87 40.53 9.83
CA SER A 363 -15.86 40.39 8.79
C SER A 363 -15.92 39.02 8.11
N ALA A 364 -16.51 38.03 8.76
CA ALA A 364 -16.66 36.67 8.24
C ALA A 364 -17.79 36.55 7.18
N PHE A 365 -18.75 37.52 7.17
CA PHE A 365 -19.86 37.47 6.19
C PHE A 365 -20.36 38.86 5.72
N GLU A 366 -20.89 39.73 6.63
CA GLU A 366 -21.54 40.95 6.21
C GLU A 366 -20.57 41.99 5.63
N ASP A 367 -19.36 42.06 6.15
CA ASP A 367 -18.30 42.98 5.73
C ASP A 367 -17.23 42.26 4.84
N PHE A 368 -17.52 41.01 4.43
CA PHE A 368 -16.60 40.22 3.61
C PHE A 368 -16.64 40.68 2.14
N ASP A 369 -15.48 41.11 1.63
CA ASP A 369 -15.32 41.50 0.23
C ASP A 369 -15.12 40.27 -0.69
N ALA A 370 -16.25 39.66 -1.08
CA ALA A 370 -16.23 38.46 -1.93
C ALA A 370 -15.70 38.76 -3.36
N GLU A 371 -15.87 40.02 -3.87
CA GLU A 371 -15.38 40.38 -5.20
C GLU A 371 -13.83 40.46 -5.21
N ALA A 372 -13.25 41.16 -4.24
CA ALA A 372 -11.80 41.26 -4.10
C ALA A 372 -11.15 39.88 -3.84
N LYS A 373 -11.77 39.05 -3.01
CA LYS A 373 -11.29 37.67 -2.77
C LYS A 373 -11.45 36.78 -3.99
N GLY A 374 -12.56 36.92 -4.75
CA GLY A 374 -12.82 36.20 -5.99
C GLY A 374 -11.87 36.58 -7.15
N ALA A 375 -11.33 37.79 -7.12
CA ALA A 375 -10.35 38.26 -8.10
C ALA A 375 -8.91 37.74 -7.87
N ARG A 376 -8.66 37.05 -6.75
CA ARG A 376 -7.33 36.51 -6.44
C ARG A 376 -6.92 35.43 -7.46
N GLU A 377 -5.69 35.52 -7.96
CA GLU A 377 -5.04 34.47 -8.74
C GLU A 377 -4.19 33.59 -7.82
N TYR A 378 -4.24 32.25 -8.04
CA TYR A 378 -3.55 31.27 -7.17
C TYR A 378 -2.29 30.71 -7.80
N HIS A 379 -2.02 30.95 -9.07
CA HIS A 379 -0.84 30.48 -9.82
C HIS A 379 -0.57 28.96 -9.77
N TYR A 380 -1.62 28.15 -9.57
CA TYR A 380 -1.49 26.68 -9.44
C TYR A 380 -0.89 26.04 -10.69
N VAL A 381 -1.16 26.58 -11.88
CA VAL A 381 -0.57 26.06 -13.13
C VAL A 381 0.94 26.28 -13.15
N GLU A 382 1.40 27.45 -12.67
CA GLU A 382 2.82 27.77 -12.61
C GLU A 382 3.54 26.90 -11.57
N LEU A 383 2.94 26.70 -10.40
CA LEU A 383 3.47 25.81 -9.38
C LEU A 383 3.55 24.35 -9.89
N TYR A 384 2.52 23.88 -10.57
CA TYR A 384 2.55 22.55 -11.19
C TYR A 384 3.62 22.46 -12.29
N GLN A 385 3.74 23.49 -13.12
CA GLN A 385 4.77 23.56 -14.16
C GLN A 385 6.19 23.56 -13.56
N GLN A 386 6.37 24.19 -12.40
CA GLN A 386 7.65 24.15 -11.69
C GLN A 386 7.99 22.73 -11.22
N ALA A 387 7.01 21.98 -10.70
CA ALA A 387 7.20 20.56 -10.39
C ALA A 387 7.61 19.75 -11.63
N MET A 388 6.96 19.98 -12.78
CA MET A 388 7.32 19.32 -14.04
C MET A 388 8.72 19.68 -14.54
N ARG A 389 9.19 20.93 -14.35
CA ARG A 389 10.57 21.33 -14.69
C ARG A 389 11.60 20.54 -13.88
N HIS A 390 11.37 20.37 -12.57
CA HIS A 390 12.24 19.53 -11.73
C HIS A 390 12.22 18.07 -12.16
N LEU A 391 11.03 17.55 -12.49
CA LEU A 391 10.86 16.16 -12.89
C LEU A 391 11.58 15.81 -14.21
N ILE A 392 11.55 16.71 -15.18
CA ILE A 392 12.11 16.45 -16.53
C ILE A 392 13.61 16.87 -16.62
N GLY A 393 14.11 17.65 -15.69
CA GLY A 393 15.50 18.14 -15.68
C GLY A 393 15.64 19.46 -16.31
#